data_675eb3f00d77eb7e2e26d0a4e89bb760
#
_entry.id   675eb3f00d77eb7e2e26d0a4e89bb760
#
_cell.length_a   1.000
_cell.length_b   1.000
_cell.length_c   1.000
_cell.angle_alpha   90.00
_cell.angle_beta   90.00
_cell.angle_gamma   90.00
#
_symmetry.space_group_name_H-M   'P 1'
#
loop_
_entity.id
_entity.type
_entity.pdbx_description
1 polymer ?
#
loop_
_entity_poly.entity_id
_entity_poly.type
_entity_poly.pdbx_seq_one_letter_code
_entity_poly.pdbx_strand_id
1 'polypeptide(L)'
;MVGRSGRTAVFEKLPGLISDLKLDFVVVNGENAAGGFGVTEEIFHDTIRAGADVMTTGNHVWDQREALDFSKREDRFLRPYNFPKGTAGKGSGLYMAKNGARVLVANIMGRVFMHPDLDDPFIAGEEILEACPLGEQADAVIFDFHAEATSEKICFGHFVDGRASLVVGTHTHVPTADCQILTNGTAYMSDAGMCGDYDSSLGMDKEEPLNRFLSKVPKGRFEAARGPATISGIAVEISDRTGLAEKAAPLRIGPRLEETIPAFWS
;
A
#
# COMPACT_ATOMS: atom_id res chain seq x y z
N MET A 1 -1.98 1.52 6.79
CA MET A 1 -2.73 1.93 8.02
C MET A 1 -1.80 1.80 9.22
N VAL A 2 -1.81 2.78 10.15
CA VAL A 2 -0.98 2.73 11.35
C VAL A 2 -1.83 2.77 12.61
N GLY A 3 -1.75 1.72 13.43
CA GLY A 3 -2.39 1.61 14.71
C GLY A 3 -3.92 1.75 14.70
N ARG A 4 -4.49 2.00 15.88
CA ARG A 4 -5.94 2.12 16.04
C ARG A 4 -6.53 3.34 15.33
N SER A 5 -5.85 4.49 15.40
CA SER A 5 -6.31 5.72 14.75
C SER A 5 -6.47 5.54 13.24
N GLY A 6 -5.45 4.97 12.58
CA GLY A 6 -5.51 4.71 11.15
C GLY A 6 -6.62 3.73 10.76
N ARG A 7 -6.77 2.62 11.52
CA ARG A 7 -7.86 1.66 11.28
C ARG A 7 -9.23 2.30 11.40
N THR A 8 -9.47 3.02 12.51
CA THR A 8 -10.77 3.67 12.74
C THR A 8 -11.12 4.61 11.60
N ALA A 9 -10.17 5.46 11.17
CA ALA A 9 -10.41 6.38 10.07
C ALA A 9 -10.73 5.66 8.75
N VAL A 10 -10.00 4.57 8.44
CA VAL A 10 -10.27 3.78 7.23
C VAL A 10 -11.64 3.11 7.31
N PHE A 11 -11.96 2.44 8.41
CA PHE A 11 -13.25 1.73 8.56
C PHE A 11 -14.46 2.66 8.50
N GLU A 12 -14.34 3.87 9.05
CA GLU A 12 -15.42 4.86 9.05
C GLU A 12 -15.58 5.56 7.70
N LYS A 13 -14.49 5.86 7.00
CA LYS A 13 -14.53 6.72 5.81
C LYS A 13 -14.49 5.96 4.49
N LEU A 14 -13.86 4.79 4.45
CA LEU A 14 -13.70 4.03 3.20
C LEU A 14 -15.02 3.71 2.50
N PRO A 15 -16.11 3.27 3.20
CA PRO A 15 -17.38 3.01 2.52
C PRO A 15 -17.95 4.24 1.80
N GLY A 16 -17.84 5.41 2.44
CA GLY A 16 -18.26 6.69 1.82
C GLY A 16 -17.39 7.04 0.61
N LEU A 17 -16.07 6.92 0.73
CA LEU A 17 -15.14 7.18 -0.38
C LEU A 17 -15.40 6.28 -1.59
N ILE A 18 -15.68 5.00 -1.35
CA ILE A 18 -16.03 4.05 -2.42
C ILE A 18 -17.29 4.53 -3.17
N SER A 19 -18.30 4.98 -2.43
CA SER A 19 -19.55 5.49 -3.03
C SER A 19 -19.35 6.80 -3.77
N ASP A 20 -18.72 7.77 -3.10
CA ASP A 20 -18.60 9.14 -3.60
C ASP A 20 -17.68 9.23 -4.83
N LEU A 21 -16.58 8.48 -4.79
CA LEU A 21 -15.61 8.41 -5.88
C LEU A 21 -15.90 7.25 -6.85
N LYS A 22 -16.97 6.49 -6.66
CA LYS A 22 -17.39 5.36 -7.52
C LYS A 22 -16.25 4.38 -7.78
N LEU A 23 -15.53 4.00 -6.71
CA LEU A 23 -14.36 3.12 -6.84
C LEU A 23 -14.80 1.69 -7.17
N ASP A 24 -14.22 1.14 -8.24
CA ASP A 24 -14.44 -0.24 -8.67
C ASP A 24 -13.56 -1.23 -7.92
N PHE A 25 -12.38 -0.79 -7.45
CA PHE A 25 -11.41 -1.64 -6.78
C PHE A 25 -10.58 -0.85 -5.76
N VAL A 26 -10.33 -1.45 -4.59
CA VAL A 26 -9.61 -0.78 -3.48
C VAL A 26 -8.53 -1.69 -2.90
N VAL A 27 -7.29 -1.21 -2.89
CA VAL A 27 -6.17 -1.84 -2.19
C VAL A 27 -5.84 -1.03 -0.94
N VAL A 28 -5.65 -1.71 0.18
CA VAL A 28 -5.26 -1.08 1.46
C VAL A 28 -3.96 -1.72 1.95
N ASN A 29 -2.91 -0.92 2.14
CA ASN A 29 -1.73 -1.39 2.86
C ASN A 29 -2.02 -1.41 4.36
N GLY A 30 -2.00 -2.61 4.95
CA GLY A 30 -2.34 -2.88 6.35
C GLY A 30 -1.14 -3.09 7.27
N GLU A 31 0.07 -2.99 6.74
CA GLU A 31 1.31 -3.44 7.37
C GLU A 31 1.46 -3.08 8.86
N ASN A 32 1.07 -1.85 9.25
CA ASN A 32 1.25 -1.34 10.61
C ASN A 32 -0.06 -1.23 11.41
N ALA A 33 -1.10 -1.96 11.00
CA ALA A 33 -2.43 -1.83 11.55
C ALA A 33 -2.57 -2.33 12.99
N ALA A 34 -1.85 -3.38 13.39
CA ALA A 34 -1.90 -3.96 14.74
C ALA A 34 -0.95 -3.26 15.70
N GLY A 35 -1.40 -2.17 16.32
CA GLY A 35 -0.61 -1.44 17.32
C GLY A 35 0.66 -0.78 16.75
N GLY A 36 0.74 -0.62 15.43
CA GLY A 36 1.88 -0.05 14.73
C GLY A 36 2.77 -1.07 14.02
N PHE A 37 2.54 -2.39 14.20
CA PHE A 37 3.37 -3.45 13.65
C PHE A 37 2.55 -4.69 13.29
N GLY A 38 2.53 -5.06 12.01
CA GLY A 38 1.84 -6.23 11.49
C GLY A 38 0.32 -6.10 11.45
N VAL A 39 -0.35 -7.21 11.15
CA VAL A 39 -1.81 -7.34 10.96
C VAL A 39 -2.32 -8.57 11.70
N THR A 40 -3.41 -8.43 12.46
CA THR A 40 -4.18 -9.56 12.99
C THR A 40 -5.22 -10.03 11.98
N GLU A 41 -5.67 -11.28 12.10
CA GLU A 41 -6.74 -11.81 11.26
C GLU A 41 -8.04 -11.01 11.38
N GLU A 42 -8.40 -10.60 12.60
CA GLU A 42 -9.56 -9.74 12.85
C GLU A 42 -9.46 -8.41 12.10
N ILE A 43 -8.29 -7.74 12.17
CA ILE A 43 -8.06 -6.46 11.47
C ILE A 43 -8.14 -6.64 9.96
N PHE A 44 -7.60 -7.73 9.43
CA PHE A 44 -7.73 -8.07 8.02
C PHE A 44 -9.20 -8.16 7.61
N HIS A 45 -9.99 -8.98 8.31
CA HIS A 45 -11.41 -9.15 7.99
C HIS A 45 -12.21 -7.85 8.17
N ASP A 46 -11.91 -7.04 9.17
CA ASP A 46 -12.56 -5.72 9.35
C ASP A 46 -12.26 -4.79 8.17
N THR A 47 -11.03 -4.80 7.68
CA THR A 47 -10.62 -3.99 6.52
C THR A 47 -11.36 -4.42 5.25
N ILE A 48 -11.49 -5.73 5.05
CA ILE A 48 -12.27 -6.27 3.93
C ILE A 48 -13.75 -5.93 4.06
N ARG A 49 -14.31 -6.02 5.28
CA ARG A 49 -15.72 -5.61 5.54
C ARG A 49 -15.94 -4.12 5.32
N ALA A 50 -14.94 -3.28 5.55
CA ALA A 50 -15.01 -1.84 5.26
C ALA A 50 -14.98 -1.53 3.76
N GLY A 51 -14.72 -2.52 2.89
CA GLY A 51 -14.79 -2.40 1.44
C GLY A 51 -13.47 -2.47 0.70
N ALA A 52 -12.36 -2.82 1.38
CA ALA A 52 -11.13 -3.15 0.68
C ALA A 52 -11.28 -4.49 -0.06
N ASP A 53 -10.78 -4.55 -1.29
CA ASP A 53 -10.76 -5.77 -2.09
C ASP A 53 -9.52 -6.61 -1.77
N VAL A 54 -8.37 -5.96 -1.53
CA VAL A 54 -7.08 -6.60 -1.24
C VAL A 54 -6.36 -5.82 -0.15
N MET A 55 -5.66 -6.54 0.72
CA MET A 55 -4.69 -5.96 1.66
C MET A 55 -3.28 -6.35 1.28
N THR A 56 -2.42 -5.34 1.09
CA THR A 56 -0.97 -5.48 0.98
C THR A 56 -0.29 -5.23 2.32
N THR A 57 0.97 -5.60 2.42
CA THR A 57 1.78 -5.46 3.64
C THR A 57 3.20 -4.93 3.31
N GLY A 58 4.20 -5.32 4.06
CA GLY A 58 5.59 -4.94 3.89
C GLY A 58 6.52 -5.72 4.82
N ASN A 59 7.58 -5.07 5.33
CA ASN A 59 8.58 -5.73 6.17
C ASN A 59 8.05 -6.19 7.53
N HIS A 60 6.94 -5.62 8.03
CA HIS A 60 6.31 -6.02 9.29
C HIS A 60 5.21 -7.10 9.14
N VAL A 61 5.09 -7.73 7.96
CA VAL A 61 4.03 -8.71 7.68
C VAL A 61 3.94 -9.85 8.72
N TRP A 62 5.08 -10.27 9.30
CA TRP A 62 5.15 -11.38 10.25
C TRP A 62 5.23 -10.95 11.73
N ASP A 63 5.11 -9.66 12.04
CA ASP A 63 5.19 -9.17 13.42
C ASP A 63 4.02 -9.64 14.29
N GLN A 64 2.87 -9.93 13.67
CA GLN A 64 1.79 -10.67 14.32
C GLN A 64 1.89 -12.15 13.92
N ARG A 65 2.17 -13.01 14.90
CA ARG A 65 2.45 -14.44 14.66
C ARG A 65 1.33 -15.16 13.91
N GLU A 66 0.08 -14.80 14.15
CA GLU A 66 -1.09 -15.38 13.47
C GLU A 66 -1.13 -15.11 11.96
N ALA A 67 -0.41 -14.07 11.48
CA ALA A 67 -0.32 -13.78 10.05
C ALA A 67 0.27 -14.94 9.24
N LEU A 68 1.19 -15.71 9.85
CA LEU A 68 1.73 -16.91 9.22
C LEU A 68 0.66 -17.99 8.94
N ASP A 69 -0.38 -18.04 9.75
CA ASP A 69 -1.41 -19.06 9.63
C ASP A 69 -2.58 -18.62 8.73
N PHE A 70 -3.12 -17.42 8.95
CA PHE A 70 -4.25 -16.98 8.14
C PHE A 70 -3.83 -16.61 6.70
N SER A 71 -2.60 -16.16 6.44
CA SER A 71 -2.11 -15.87 5.09
C SER A 71 -2.14 -17.06 4.14
N LYS A 72 -2.12 -18.30 4.67
CA LYS A 72 -2.20 -19.53 3.87
C LYS A 72 -3.60 -19.78 3.27
N ARG A 73 -4.64 -19.18 3.85
CA ARG A 73 -6.05 -19.38 3.44
C ARG A 73 -6.72 -18.12 2.92
N GLU A 74 -6.09 -16.95 3.12
CA GLU A 74 -6.63 -15.64 2.73
C GLU A 74 -5.94 -15.12 1.48
N ASP A 75 -6.54 -15.41 0.33
CA ASP A 75 -5.98 -15.01 -0.97
C ASP A 75 -5.92 -13.51 -1.19
N ARG A 76 -6.67 -12.72 -0.43
CA ARG A 76 -6.68 -11.25 -0.48
C ARG A 76 -5.71 -10.58 0.49
N PHE A 77 -4.91 -11.36 1.22
CA PHE A 77 -3.83 -10.89 2.08
C PHE A 77 -2.49 -11.15 1.40
N LEU A 78 -1.81 -10.09 0.95
CA LEU A 78 -0.57 -10.18 0.21
C LEU A 78 0.62 -9.76 1.05
N ARG A 79 1.61 -10.66 1.17
CA ARG A 79 2.96 -10.35 1.65
C ARG A 79 3.83 -9.87 0.48
N PRO A 80 5.02 -9.30 0.70
CA PRO A 80 5.95 -9.06 -0.41
C PRO A 80 6.24 -10.33 -1.21
N TYR A 81 6.10 -10.24 -2.53
CA TYR A 81 6.25 -11.37 -3.45
C TYR A 81 7.66 -11.98 -3.39
N ASN A 82 8.67 -11.12 -3.29
CA ASN A 82 10.08 -11.48 -3.32
C ASN A 82 10.63 -12.07 -2.02
N PHE A 83 9.79 -12.55 -1.10
CA PHE A 83 10.20 -13.50 -0.06
C PHE A 83 10.65 -14.83 -0.70
N PRO A 84 11.58 -15.58 -0.06
CA PRO A 84 12.04 -16.87 -0.57
C PRO A 84 10.88 -17.81 -0.92
N LYS A 85 11.08 -18.62 -1.96
CA LYS A 85 10.10 -19.64 -2.39
C LYS A 85 9.71 -20.57 -1.24
N GLY A 86 8.40 -20.80 -1.07
CA GLY A 86 7.87 -21.62 0.04
C GLY A 86 7.47 -20.82 1.28
N THR A 87 7.72 -19.51 1.34
CA THR A 87 7.17 -18.64 2.38
C THR A 87 5.65 -18.65 2.34
N ALA A 88 5.01 -18.71 3.52
CA ALA A 88 3.55 -18.74 3.66
C ALA A 88 2.87 -17.55 2.97
N GLY A 89 1.64 -17.77 2.49
CA GLY A 89 0.84 -16.75 1.83
C GLY A 89 1.26 -16.43 0.40
N LYS A 90 0.55 -15.50 -0.23
CA LYS A 90 0.76 -15.05 -1.60
C LYS A 90 1.39 -13.65 -1.62
N GLY A 91 2.13 -13.33 -2.68
CA GLY A 91 2.68 -11.98 -2.91
C GLY A 91 2.00 -11.26 -4.07
N SER A 92 1.20 -11.98 -4.87
CA SER A 92 0.38 -11.42 -5.94
C SER A 92 -0.90 -12.24 -6.10
N GLY A 93 -1.93 -11.62 -6.69
CA GLY A 93 -3.19 -12.28 -7.00
C GLY A 93 -3.96 -11.53 -8.08
N LEU A 94 -4.76 -12.27 -8.85
CA LEU A 94 -5.70 -11.74 -9.84
C LEU A 94 -7.10 -11.74 -9.25
N TYR A 95 -7.74 -10.58 -9.23
CA TYR A 95 -9.03 -10.35 -8.59
C TYR A 95 -10.03 -9.75 -9.56
N MET A 96 -11.31 -9.91 -9.27
CA MET A 96 -12.38 -9.31 -10.06
C MET A 96 -12.86 -8.01 -9.39
N ALA A 97 -12.78 -6.91 -10.10
CA ALA A 97 -13.36 -5.63 -9.69
C ALA A 97 -14.89 -5.65 -9.80
N LYS A 98 -15.57 -4.66 -9.20
CA LYS A 98 -17.04 -4.54 -9.23
C LYS A 98 -17.60 -4.37 -10.63
N ASN A 99 -16.87 -3.72 -11.53
CA ASN A 99 -17.22 -3.54 -12.93
C ASN A 99 -16.90 -4.75 -13.82
N GLY A 100 -16.32 -5.82 -13.23
CA GLY A 100 -15.95 -7.05 -13.94
C GLY A 100 -14.53 -7.06 -14.49
N ALA A 101 -13.74 -6.00 -14.33
CA ALA A 101 -12.34 -5.96 -14.74
C ALA A 101 -11.47 -6.90 -13.88
N ARG A 102 -10.49 -7.53 -14.51
CA ARG A 102 -9.50 -8.40 -13.85
C ARG A 102 -8.32 -7.54 -13.40
N VAL A 103 -8.13 -7.44 -12.09
CA VAL A 103 -7.08 -6.61 -11.49
C VAL A 103 -6.00 -7.50 -10.88
N LEU A 104 -4.79 -7.45 -11.43
CA LEU A 104 -3.61 -8.03 -10.81
C LEU A 104 -3.09 -7.07 -9.74
N VAL A 105 -2.96 -7.55 -8.51
CA VAL A 105 -2.30 -6.81 -7.42
C VAL A 105 -1.06 -7.58 -7.01
N ALA A 106 0.06 -6.89 -6.91
CA ALA A 106 1.31 -7.45 -6.41
C ALA A 106 1.92 -6.52 -5.36
N ASN A 107 2.37 -7.11 -4.27
CA ASN A 107 3.17 -6.44 -3.26
C ASN A 107 4.63 -6.84 -3.45
N ILE A 108 5.54 -5.90 -3.57
CA ILE A 108 6.98 -6.15 -3.72
C ILE A 108 7.74 -5.30 -2.70
N MET A 109 8.80 -5.84 -2.12
CA MET A 109 9.65 -5.09 -1.19
C MET A 109 10.99 -4.75 -1.85
N GLY A 110 11.42 -3.50 -1.71
CA GLY A 110 12.76 -3.06 -2.09
C GLY A 110 13.85 -3.65 -1.21
N ARG A 111 15.12 -3.39 -1.56
CA ARG A 111 16.29 -3.91 -0.84
C ARG A 111 17.15 -2.81 -0.22
N VAL A 112 17.13 -1.61 -0.81
CA VAL A 112 17.99 -0.50 -0.36
C VAL A 112 17.50 0.03 0.99
N PHE A 113 18.31 -0.18 2.04
CA PHE A 113 18.00 0.15 3.44
C PHE A 113 16.80 -0.61 4.03
N MET A 114 16.39 -1.72 3.40
CA MET A 114 15.29 -2.57 3.86
C MET A 114 15.78 -3.82 4.59
N HIS A 115 14.99 -4.32 5.51
CA HIS A 115 15.20 -5.58 6.22
C HIS A 115 13.88 -6.35 6.34
N PRO A 116 13.88 -7.68 6.22
CA PRO A 116 15.02 -8.55 5.85
C PRO A 116 15.45 -8.37 4.39
N ASP A 117 16.68 -8.81 4.06
CA ASP A 117 17.12 -8.90 2.65
C ASP A 117 16.27 -9.95 1.93
N LEU A 118 15.63 -9.55 0.83
CA LEU A 118 14.78 -10.40 0.00
C LEU A 118 15.39 -10.58 -1.41
N ASP A 119 14.76 -11.42 -2.21
CA ASP A 119 15.12 -11.58 -3.63
C ASP A 119 14.95 -10.26 -4.41
N ASP A 120 15.55 -10.18 -5.60
CA ASP A 120 15.59 -8.96 -6.41
C ASP A 120 14.18 -8.49 -6.80
N PRO A 121 13.79 -7.26 -6.44
CA PRO A 121 12.45 -6.74 -6.73
C PRO A 121 12.18 -6.53 -8.22
N PHE A 122 13.21 -6.26 -9.04
CA PHE A 122 13.05 -6.07 -10.48
C PHE A 122 12.84 -7.41 -11.19
N ILE A 123 13.56 -8.45 -10.77
CA ILE A 123 13.32 -9.83 -11.27
C ILE A 123 11.91 -10.27 -10.87
N ALA A 124 11.50 -10.02 -9.62
CA ALA A 124 10.15 -10.32 -9.14
C ALA A 124 9.06 -9.60 -9.96
N GLY A 125 9.27 -8.32 -10.26
CA GLY A 125 8.36 -7.54 -11.11
C GLY A 125 8.24 -8.12 -12.53
N GLU A 126 9.36 -8.54 -13.14
CA GLU A 126 9.37 -9.18 -14.45
C GLU A 126 8.62 -10.52 -14.43
N GLU A 127 8.93 -11.40 -13.48
CA GLU A 127 8.24 -12.70 -13.33
C GLU A 127 6.71 -12.54 -13.21
N ILE A 128 6.25 -11.52 -12.48
CA ILE A 128 4.82 -11.23 -12.30
C ILE A 128 4.18 -10.78 -13.62
N LEU A 129 4.83 -9.86 -14.34
CA LEU A 129 4.32 -9.32 -15.60
C LEU A 129 4.36 -10.34 -16.74
N GLU A 130 5.36 -11.23 -16.77
CA GLU A 130 5.41 -12.35 -17.72
C GLU A 130 4.31 -13.38 -17.43
N ALA A 131 4.03 -13.65 -16.16
CA ALA A 131 2.99 -14.61 -15.76
C ALA A 131 1.56 -14.09 -15.98
N CYS A 132 1.34 -12.77 -15.89
CA CYS A 132 0.03 -12.15 -16.03
C CYS A 132 0.13 -10.77 -16.72
N PRO A 133 0.34 -10.75 -18.06
CA PRO A 133 0.53 -9.51 -18.81
C PRO A 133 -0.72 -8.62 -18.82
N LEU A 134 -0.49 -7.30 -18.74
CA LEU A 134 -1.52 -6.28 -18.91
C LEU A 134 -2.10 -6.35 -20.35
N GLY A 135 -3.42 -6.26 -20.47
CA GLY A 135 -4.15 -6.33 -21.74
C GLY A 135 -4.40 -7.74 -22.25
N GLU A 136 -3.80 -8.78 -21.64
CA GLU A 136 -4.02 -10.19 -22.00
C GLU A 136 -4.77 -10.93 -20.89
N GLN A 137 -4.14 -11.08 -19.72
CA GLN A 137 -4.70 -11.79 -18.56
C GLN A 137 -5.25 -10.85 -17.52
N ALA A 138 -4.69 -9.65 -17.36
CA ALA A 138 -5.17 -8.59 -16.49
C ALA A 138 -5.64 -7.39 -17.30
N ASP A 139 -6.75 -6.77 -16.86
CA ASP A 139 -7.27 -5.52 -17.41
C ASP A 139 -6.65 -4.31 -16.68
N ALA A 140 -6.12 -4.55 -15.46
CA ALA A 140 -5.30 -3.60 -14.71
C ALA A 140 -4.23 -4.33 -13.90
N VAL A 141 -3.06 -3.68 -13.70
CA VAL A 141 -1.94 -4.19 -12.90
C VAL A 141 -1.51 -3.14 -11.90
N ILE A 142 -1.55 -3.48 -10.61
CA ILE A 142 -1.19 -2.60 -9.50
C ILE A 142 -0.01 -3.20 -8.72
N PHE A 143 1.08 -2.44 -8.61
CA PHE A 143 2.19 -2.73 -7.72
C PHE A 143 2.15 -1.84 -6.48
N ASP A 144 2.08 -2.45 -5.29
CA ASP A 144 2.49 -1.82 -4.04
C ASP A 144 3.98 -2.10 -3.84
N PHE A 145 4.81 -1.08 -4.08
CA PHE A 145 6.27 -1.19 -3.98
C PHE A 145 6.73 -0.65 -2.62
N HIS A 146 6.85 -1.56 -1.66
CA HIS A 146 7.19 -1.28 -0.27
C HIS A 146 8.70 -1.09 -0.09
N ALA A 147 9.20 0.13 -0.08
CA ALA A 147 10.63 0.43 -0.08
C ALA A 147 10.98 1.75 0.60
N GLU A 148 12.19 1.84 1.16
CA GLU A 148 12.72 3.06 1.77
C GLU A 148 13.24 4.04 0.70
N ALA A 149 14.12 3.57 -0.20
CA ALA A 149 14.86 4.43 -1.12
C ALA A 149 13.98 4.93 -2.28
N THR A 150 13.85 6.26 -2.39
CA THR A 150 13.08 6.89 -3.48
C THR A 150 13.65 6.57 -4.86
N SER A 151 14.98 6.46 -4.99
CA SER A 151 15.62 6.08 -6.26
C SER A 151 15.26 4.67 -6.71
N GLU A 152 15.16 3.71 -5.79
CA GLU A 152 14.71 2.35 -6.09
C GLU A 152 13.25 2.33 -6.53
N LYS A 153 12.37 3.07 -5.82
CA LYS A 153 10.95 3.24 -6.18
C LYS A 153 10.77 3.83 -7.58
N ILE A 154 11.46 4.94 -7.87
CA ILE A 154 11.39 5.61 -9.17
C ILE A 154 11.90 4.70 -10.29
N CYS A 155 13.04 4.02 -10.08
CA CYS A 155 13.60 3.09 -11.06
C CYS A 155 12.64 1.91 -11.32
N PHE A 156 11.99 1.38 -10.28
CA PHE A 156 10.99 0.32 -10.46
C PHE A 156 9.77 0.82 -11.27
N GLY A 157 9.28 2.03 -10.98
CA GLY A 157 8.21 2.67 -11.76
C GLY A 157 8.56 2.76 -13.25
N HIS A 158 9.75 3.26 -13.58
CA HIS A 158 10.22 3.32 -14.97
C HIS A 158 10.45 1.96 -15.61
N PHE A 159 10.91 0.98 -14.83
CA PHE A 159 11.14 -0.38 -15.31
C PHE A 159 9.85 -1.07 -15.81
N VAL A 160 8.73 -0.82 -15.14
CA VAL A 160 7.44 -1.40 -15.51
C VAL A 160 6.54 -0.46 -16.32
N ASP A 161 7.03 0.74 -16.67
CA ASP A 161 6.24 1.77 -17.36
C ASP A 161 5.69 1.28 -18.70
N GLY A 162 4.37 1.39 -18.87
CA GLY A 162 3.61 0.87 -20.02
C GLY A 162 3.20 -0.60 -19.90
N ARG A 163 3.60 -1.29 -18.81
CA ARG A 163 3.22 -2.68 -18.51
C ARG A 163 2.44 -2.83 -17.21
N ALA A 164 2.28 -1.73 -16.47
CA ALA A 164 1.46 -1.66 -15.26
C ALA A 164 0.54 -0.44 -15.32
N SER A 165 -0.61 -0.51 -14.65
CA SER A 165 -1.54 0.61 -14.52
C SER A 165 -1.09 1.59 -13.44
N LEU A 166 -0.55 1.06 -12.33
CA LEU A 166 -0.12 1.83 -11.17
C LEU A 166 1.08 1.17 -10.48
N VAL A 167 2.08 1.99 -10.17
CA VAL A 167 3.10 1.71 -9.17
C VAL A 167 2.96 2.73 -8.04
N VAL A 168 2.60 2.30 -6.86
CA VAL A 168 2.51 3.14 -5.66
C VAL A 168 3.51 2.68 -4.62
N GLY A 169 4.33 3.60 -4.14
CA GLY A 169 5.25 3.33 -3.05
C GLY A 169 4.56 3.38 -1.69
N THR A 170 5.09 2.59 -0.77
CA THR A 170 4.72 2.57 0.67
C THR A 170 5.99 2.49 1.52
N HIS A 171 5.88 2.39 2.82
CA HIS A 171 6.94 2.26 3.83
C HIS A 171 7.29 3.56 4.55
N THR A 172 7.55 4.67 3.85
CA THR A 172 8.09 5.88 4.50
C THR A 172 7.06 6.63 5.34
N HIS A 173 5.77 6.33 5.18
CA HIS A 173 4.64 6.93 5.88
C HIS A 173 4.39 8.41 5.55
N VAL A 174 5.18 9.03 4.68
CA VAL A 174 5.06 10.44 4.30
C VAL A 174 4.58 10.52 2.85
N PRO A 175 3.40 11.13 2.59
CA PRO A 175 2.91 11.25 1.22
C PRO A 175 3.84 12.16 0.40
N THR A 176 4.23 11.69 -0.78
CA THR A 176 5.12 12.43 -1.67
C THR A 176 4.34 13.30 -2.66
N ALA A 177 5.01 14.30 -3.22
CA ALA A 177 4.40 15.27 -4.12
C ALA A 177 4.52 14.89 -5.62
N ASP A 178 5.03 13.69 -5.92
CA ASP A 178 5.42 13.24 -7.26
C ASP A 178 4.37 12.35 -7.95
N CYS A 179 3.09 12.48 -7.57
CA CYS A 179 2.00 11.80 -8.25
C CYS A 179 1.95 12.23 -9.72
N GLN A 180 2.12 11.29 -10.65
CA GLN A 180 2.20 11.54 -12.08
C GLN A 180 1.80 10.32 -12.92
N ILE A 181 1.60 10.50 -14.20
CA ILE A 181 1.57 9.43 -15.20
C ILE A 181 2.90 9.46 -15.94
N LEU A 182 3.61 8.34 -15.95
CA LEU A 182 4.87 8.17 -16.64
C LEU A 182 4.69 8.17 -18.16
N THR A 183 5.78 8.25 -18.90
CA THR A 183 5.77 8.46 -20.36
C THR A 183 4.98 7.42 -21.14
N ASN A 184 4.99 6.16 -20.67
CA ASN A 184 4.28 5.06 -21.35
C ASN A 184 2.92 4.74 -20.71
N GLY A 185 2.44 5.55 -19.75
CA GLY A 185 1.08 5.49 -19.24
C GLY A 185 0.88 4.83 -17.88
N THR A 186 1.94 4.43 -17.18
CA THR A 186 1.83 3.94 -15.80
C THR A 186 1.64 5.10 -14.82
N ALA A 187 0.61 5.06 -13.97
CA ALA A 187 0.52 6.00 -12.84
C ALA A 187 1.60 5.67 -11.80
N TYR A 188 2.20 6.71 -11.22
CA TYR A 188 3.29 6.57 -10.26
C TYR A 188 3.18 7.57 -9.11
N MET A 189 3.53 7.12 -7.91
CA MET A 189 3.74 7.95 -6.73
C MET A 189 4.77 7.27 -5.81
N SER A 190 5.81 7.98 -5.37
CA SER A 190 6.89 7.41 -4.54
C SER A 190 6.43 6.91 -3.18
N ASP A 191 5.46 7.58 -2.54
CA ASP A 191 4.82 7.07 -1.32
C ASP A 191 3.41 7.64 -1.16
N ALA A 192 2.46 6.76 -0.94
CA ALA A 192 1.06 7.14 -0.70
C ALA A 192 0.85 7.87 0.64
N GLY A 193 1.82 7.77 1.54
CA GLY A 193 1.69 8.20 2.93
C GLY A 193 0.90 7.21 3.79
N MET A 194 0.81 7.48 5.06
CA MET A 194 0.08 6.64 6.00
C MET A 194 -1.39 7.05 6.17
N CYS A 195 -2.25 6.09 6.45
CA CYS A 195 -3.51 6.37 7.14
C CYS A 195 -3.22 6.32 8.65
N GLY A 196 -3.15 7.48 9.30
CA GLY A 196 -2.70 7.57 10.68
C GLY A 196 -2.66 8.99 11.22
N ASP A 197 -2.25 9.12 12.47
CA ASP A 197 -2.06 10.41 13.12
C ASP A 197 -0.74 11.06 12.68
N TYR A 198 -0.82 12.19 11.99
CA TYR A 198 0.36 12.94 11.54
C TYR A 198 0.95 13.90 12.60
N ASP A 199 0.33 14.02 13.78
CA ASP A 199 0.99 14.65 14.95
C ASP A 199 1.83 13.62 15.72
N SER A 200 2.68 12.93 15.03
CA SER A 200 3.41 11.77 15.48
C SER A 200 4.79 11.68 14.80
N SER A 201 5.59 10.70 15.18
CA SER A 201 6.77 10.29 14.41
C SER A 201 6.41 9.06 13.57
N LEU A 202 6.02 9.28 12.30
CA LEU A 202 5.64 8.22 11.37
C LEU A 202 4.52 7.31 11.91
N GLY A 203 3.55 7.89 12.64
CA GLY A 203 2.45 7.16 13.25
C GLY A 203 2.72 6.62 14.66
N MET A 204 3.95 6.76 15.17
CA MET A 204 4.31 6.45 16.56
C MET A 204 4.23 7.69 17.43
N ASP A 205 3.81 7.52 18.70
CA ASP A 205 3.91 8.60 19.68
C ASP A 205 5.31 9.20 19.68
N LYS A 206 5.39 10.51 19.64
CA LYS A 206 6.64 11.23 19.35
C LYS A 206 7.66 11.24 20.49
N GLU A 207 7.27 10.89 21.71
CA GLU A 207 8.15 10.99 22.88
C GLU A 207 9.33 10.01 22.79
N GLU A 208 9.05 8.74 22.55
CA GLU A 208 10.11 7.72 22.49
C GLU A 208 11.02 7.84 21.24
N PRO A 209 10.52 8.05 20.02
CA PRO A 209 11.38 8.34 18.87
C PRO A 209 12.27 9.55 19.08
N LEU A 210 11.72 10.67 19.57
CA LEU A 210 12.49 11.86 19.86
C LEU A 210 13.57 11.60 20.94
N ASN A 211 13.22 10.91 22.02
CA ASN A 211 14.18 10.53 23.05
C ASN A 211 15.35 9.70 22.48
N ARG A 212 15.09 8.74 21.59
CA ARG A 212 16.15 7.93 20.97
C ARG A 212 17.09 8.74 20.08
N PHE A 213 16.57 9.75 19.38
CA PHE A 213 17.43 10.68 18.64
C PHE A 213 18.29 11.53 19.55
N LEU A 214 17.78 12.03 20.65
CA LEU A 214 18.48 12.92 21.58
C LEU A 214 19.46 12.19 22.49
N SER A 215 19.03 11.08 23.10
CA SER A 215 19.82 10.40 24.14
C SER A 215 20.55 9.15 23.64
N LYS A 216 20.15 8.58 22.48
CA LYS A 216 20.59 7.27 21.97
C LYS A 216 20.24 6.09 22.88
N VAL A 217 19.48 6.32 23.95
CA VAL A 217 19.10 5.31 24.94
C VAL A 217 17.58 5.14 24.93
N PRO A 218 17.05 3.95 24.63
CA PRO A 218 15.63 3.67 24.71
C PRO A 218 15.11 3.84 26.15
N LYS A 219 13.97 4.51 26.34
CA LYS A 219 13.26 4.59 27.63
C LYS A 219 12.05 3.67 27.67
N GLY A 220 11.50 3.32 26.50
CA GLY A 220 10.31 2.53 26.37
C GLY A 220 10.21 1.80 25.02
N ARG A 221 9.02 1.28 24.73
CA ARG A 221 8.65 0.73 23.43
C ARG A 221 8.01 1.81 22.57
N PHE A 222 8.08 1.67 21.28
CA PHE A 222 7.25 2.46 20.38
C PHE A 222 5.78 2.11 20.57
N GLU A 223 4.93 3.13 20.72
CA GLU A 223 3.48 3.01 20.74
C GLU A 223 2.88 3.77 19.59
N ALA A 224 1.84 3.22 18.97
CA ALA A 224 1.12 3.93 17.91
C ALA A 224 0.43 5.18 18.48
N ALA A 225 0.54 6.30 17.80
CA ALA A 225 -0.13 7.55 18.13
C ALA A 225 -1.66 7.38 18.10
N ARG A 226 -2.38 8.17 18.92
CA ARG A 226 -3.81 7.99 19.18
C ARG A 226 -4.66 9.20 18.79
N GLY A 227 -4.05 10.22 18.20
CA GLY A 227 -4.76 11.41 17.73
C GLY A 227 -5.59 11.16 16.47
N PRO A 228 -6.31 12.19 16.00
CA PRO A 228 -7.14 12.08 14.80
C PRO A 228 -6.30 11.76 13.57
N ALA A 229 -6.73 10.75 12.81
CA ALA A 229 -6.00 10.28 11.64
C ALA A 229 -6.38 11.02 10.36
N THR A 230 -5.38 11.22 9.49
CA THR A 230 -5.56 11.55 8.08
C THR A 230 -5.48 10.25 7.26
N ILE A 231 -6.39 10.07 6.30
CA ILE A 231 -6.31 9.03 5.27
C ILE A 231 -5.45 9.59 4.15
N SER A 232 -4.48 8.82 3.70
CA SER A 232 -3.65 9.12 2.53
C SER A 232 -3.67 7.96 1.55
N GLY A 233 -3.62 8.28 0.26
CA GLY A 233 -3.66 7.31 -0.82
C GLY A 233 -3.50 7.97 -2.20
N ILE A 234 -3.69 7.18 -3.23
CA ILE A 234 -3.76 7.61 -4.64
C ILE A 234 -5.02 7.03 -5.26
N ALA A 235 -5.69 7.80 -6.11
CA ALA A 235 -6.77 7.36 -6.96
C ALA A 235 -6.36 7.44 -8.43
N VAL A 236 -6.72 6.41 -9.20
CA VAL A 236 -6.33 6.28 -10.61
C VAL A 236 -7.54 5.90 -11.45
N GLU A 237 -7.77 6.60 -12.54
CA GLU A 237 -8.69 6.21 -13.61
C GLU A 237 -7.89 5.45 -14.66
N ILE A 238 -8.32 4.21 -14.94
CA ILE A 238 -7.64 3.30 -15.83
C ILE A 238 -8.47 3.11 -17.10
N SER A 239 -7.83 3.15 -18.25
CA SER A 239 -8.45 2.95 -19.55
C SER A 239 -8.93 1.52 -19.76
N ASP A 240 -10.21 1.29 -20.02
CA ASP A 240 -10.75 -0.04 -20.35
C ASP A 240 -10.10 -0.66 -21.60
N ARG A 241 -9.54 0.20 -22.46
CA ARG A 241 -8.94 -0.25 -23.73
C ARG A 241 -7.49 -0.69 -23.59
N THR A 242 -6.73 -0.03 -22.73
CA THR A 242 -5.26 -0.24 -22.65
C THR A 242 -4.81 -0.79 -21.31
N GLY A 243 -5.64 -0.68 -20.27
CA GLY A 243 -5.24 -0.98 -18.89
C GLY A 243 -4.26 0.03 -18.28
N LEU A 244 -3.91 1.09 -19.00
CA LEU A 244 -3.00 2.13 -18.53
C LEU A 244 -3.76 3.28 -17.88
N ALA A 245 -3.07 4.09 -17.08
CA ALA A 245 -3.68 5.21 -16.39
C ALA A 245 -4.03 6.36 -17.37
N GLU A 246 -5.24 6.90 -17.23
CA GLU A 246 -5.68 8.12 -17.90
C GLU A 246 -5.60 9.32 -16.97
N LYS A 247 -5.86 9.12 -15.67
CA LYS A 247 -5.76 10.14 -14.64
C LYS A 247 -5.22 9.54 -13.35
N ALA A 248 -4.47 10.34 -12.61
CA ALA A 248 -3.97 9.99 -11.28
C ALA A 248 -4.00 11.22 -10.38
N ALA A 249 -4.43 11.05 -9.13
CA ALA A 249 -4.41 12.11 -8.14
C ALA A 249 -4.21 11.56 -6.73
N PRO A 250 -3.47 12.28 -5.87
CA PRO A 250 -3.36 11.93 -4.46
C PRO A 250 -4.71 12.13 -3.77
N LEU A 251 -4.96 11.29 -2.77
CA LEU A 251 -6.08 11.41 -1.84
C LEU A 251 -5.53 11.71 -0.45
N ARG A 252 -5.99 12.80 0.19
CA ARG A 252 -5.70 13.11 1.59
C ARG A 252 -6.93 13.70 2.25
N ILE A 253 -7.45 13.04 3.29
CA ILE A 253 -8.65 13.49 4.01
C ILE A 253 -8.42 13.33 5.52
N GLY A 254 -8.42 14.46 6.23
CA GLY A 254 -8.26 14.45 7.68
C GLY A 254 -7.83 15.80 8.24
N PRO A 255 -7.57 15.88 9.56
CA PRO A 255 -7.29 17.14 10.23
C PRO A 255 -5.86 17.66 10.03
N ARG A 256 -4.97 16.84 9.49
CA ARG A 256 -3.56 17.16 9.23
C ARG A 256 -3.27 17.01 7.75
N LEU A 257 -2.27 17.74 7.26
CA LEU A 257 -1.92 17.90 5.87
C LEU A 257 -3.02 18.63 5.06
N GLU A 258 -2.65 19.15 3.91
CA GLU A 258 -3.59 19.76 2.98
C GLU A 258 -4.54 18.69 2.41
N GLU A 259 -5.83 18.95 2.53
CA GLU A 259 -6.86 18.06 1.99
C GLU A 259 -6.79 18.02 0.46
N THR A 260 -6.82 16.84 -0.10
CA THR A 260 -6.81 16.62 -1.54
C THR A 260 -7.78 15.50 -1.87
N ILE A 261 -8.81 15.83 -2.65
CA ILE A 261 -9.81 14.88 -3.14
C ILE A 261 -9.72 14.84 -4.66
N PRO A 262 -9.59 13.66 -5.28
CA PRO A 262 -9.60 13.55 -6.74
C PRO A 262 -10.87 14.17 -7.35
N ALA A 263 -10.72 15.14 -8.26
CA ALA A 263 -11.84 15.87 -8.84
C ALA A 263 -12.22 15.42 -10.26
N PHE A 264 -11.53 14.43 -10.80
CA PHE A 264 -11.64 14.08 -12.21
C PHE A 264 -12.77 13.10 -12.52
N TRP A 265 -13.51 12.63 -11.53
CA TRP A 265 -14.76 11.90 -11.75
C TRP A 265 -15.94 12.41 -10.92
N SER A 266 -15.91 13.66 -10.54
CA SER A 266 -17.03 14.40 -9.96
C SER A 266 -17.98 14.90 -11.06
#